data_70d5719773c5932c8ebd93a0d4bb6aef
#
_entry.id   70d5719773c5932c8ebd93a0d4bb6aef
#
_cell.length_a   1.000
_cell.length_b   1.000
_cell.length_c   1.000
_cell.angle_alpha   90.00
_cell.angle_beta   90.00
_cell.angle_gamma   90.00
#
_symmetry.space_group_name_H-M   'P 1'
#
loop_
_entity.id
_entity.type
_entity.pdbx_description
1 polymer ?
#
loop_
_entity_poly.entity_id
_entity_poly.type
_entity_poly.pdbx_seq_one_letter_code
_entity_poly.pdbx_strand_id
1 'polypeptide(L)'
;MAITQGLGIDRLREFTSFRNLSEEDLLVLAGRIQVKELRRGEVLFECGDIDSQEIFLLTGKLQLVAEDGRERTIESHSTAANLPIAKLRPRQYTGKALTTAEYFSIDCDVLESLQQNFQEQQEIGVDYGVIEVGSSNADDASLEMLHAFRSDMDAGKFRLTSLPEVAMQIRSLLDNNDSSIRQIADVVNRDPVIAGKIVRAANSPVYFGTAKCETVQSAIVRLGLLTTKQLVIGFTLRDLFSSEAPLLRKLMTEMWQQSCDVAAISFVLARHTKLFDPEEAMLAGLVSDIGVLSVLNYAQSYPKLLDNEPLLRQWCDKLKGEAGAMVLDHWQFSDEIVEVARASEDWSRCPSTRADLCDLVLVATLHSYIGKRKQPTPPRMDQVPAYQKLALGKLTPEMTLQILVEAREQIAQARALIAA
;
A
#
# COMPACT_ATOMS: atom_id res chain seq x y z
N MET A 1 39.61 -30.87 9.51
CA MET A 1 38.74 -30.22 8.49
C MET A 1 37.56 -31.17 8.26
N ALA A 2 36.46 -30.96 8.93
CA ALA A 2 35.26 -31.75 8.73
C ALA A 2 34.53 -31.17 7.49
N ILE A 3 34.39 -31.96 6.46
CA ILE A 3 33.59 -31.63 5.27
C ILE A 3 32.14 -31.65 5.75
N THR A 4 31.54 -30.49 5.90
CA THR A 4 30.16 -30.30 6.30
C THR A 4 29.29 -30.73 5.14
N GLN A 5 28.47 -31.76 5.34
CA GLN A 5 27.42 -32.17 4.39
C GLN A 5 26.49 -30.99 4.16
N GLY A 6 26.18 -30.71 2.88
CA GLY A 6 25.22 -29.68 2.51
C GLY A 6 23.86 -29.95 3.17
N LEU A 7 23.18 -28.89 3.57
CA LEU A 7 21.85 -28.97 4.19
C LEU A 7 20.85 -29.49 3.15
N GLY A 8 20.09 -30.55 3.46
CA GLY A 8 19.09 -31.09 2.55
C GLY A 8 17.90 -30.15 2.36
N ILE A 9 17.27 -30.18 1.18
CA ILE A 9 16.12 -29.34 0.82
C ILE A 9 14.97 -29.50 1.81
N ASP A 10 14.68 -30.73 2.23
CA ASP A 10 13.62 -31.01 3.20
C ASP A 10 13.85 -30.29 4.53
N ARG A 11 15.11 -30.18 4.95
CA ARG A 11 15.46 -29.47 6.18
C ARG A 11 15.32 -27.97 6.02
N LEU A 12 15.59 -27.40 4.85
CA LEU A 12 15.37 -25.98 4.56
C LEU A 12 13.89 -25.62 4.59
N ARG A 13 13.01 -26.49 4.09
CA ARG A 13 11.56 -26.27 4.11
C ARG A 13 10.93 -26.19 5.51
N GLU A 14 11.61 -26.67 6.55
CA GLU A 14 11.12 -26.53 7.92
C GLU A 14 11.16 -25.06 8.39
N PHE A 15 12.07 -24.25 7.85
CA PHE A 15 12.18 -22.84 8.17
C PHE A 15 11.16 -22.00 7.38
N THR A 16 10.46 -21.12 8.09
CA THR A 16 9.36 -20.31 7.52
C THR A 16 9.80 -19.45 6.34
N SER A 17 11.03 -18.93 6.38
CA SER A 17 11.58 -18.08 5.31
C SER A 17 11.80 -18.81 3.97
N PHE A 18 11.83 -20.14 3.95
CA PHE A 18 12.14 -20.95 2.74
C PHE A 18 10.99 -21.81 2.26
N ARG A 19 9.86 -21.84 2.96
CA ARG A 19 8.71 -22.71 2.62
C ARG A 19 8.16 -22.46 1.22
N ASN A 20 8.20 -21.21 0.78
CA ASN A 20 7.62 -20.78 -0.47
C ASN A 20 8.63 -20.70 -1.63
N LEU A 21 9.90 -21.09 -1.42
CA LEU A 21 10.90 -21.07 -2.48
C LEU A 21 10.75 -22.31 -3.40
N SER A 22 11.07 -22.11 -4.69
CA SER A 22 11.08 -23.21 -5.67
C SER A 22 12.12 -24.28 -5.31
N GLU A 23 11.98 -25.49 -5.84
CA GLU A 23 12.94 -26.55 -5.62
C GLU A 23 14.33 -26.21 -6.18
N GLU A 24 14.38 -25.46 -7.29
CA GLU A 24 15.61 -24.97 -7.90
C GLU A 24 16.30 -23.93 -7.02
N ASP A 25 15.56 -22.98 -6.45
CA ASP A 25 16.09 -21.98 -5.52
C ASP A 25 16.59 -22.62 -4.23
N LEU A 26 15.87 -23.62 -3.71
CA LEU A 26 16.30 -24.39 -2.54
C LEU A 26 17.58 -25.18 -2.81
N LEU A 27 17.76 -25.72 -4.02
CA LEU A 27 19.00 -26.39 -4.43
C LEU A 27 20.18 -25.41 -4.49
N VAL A 28 19.96 -24.21 -5.06
CA VAL A 28 20.97 -23.16 -5.12
C VAL A 28 21.35 -22.70 -3.71
N LEU A 29 20.37 -22.51 -2.82
CA LEU A 29 20.60 -22.16 -1.42
C LEU A 29 21.35 -23.26 -0.68
N ALA A 30 20.92 -24.50 -0.78
CA ALA A 30 21.57 -25.65 -0.15
C ALA A 30 23.07 -25.76 -0.53
N GLY A 31 23.40 -25.41 -1.78
CA GLY A 31 24.79 -25.39 -2.25
C GLY A 31 25.62 -24.19 -1.72
N ARG A 32 24.98 -23.12 -1.28
CA ARG A 32 25.65 -21.90 -0.75
C ARG A 32 25.71 -21.84 0.78
N ILE A 33 24.80 -22.52 1.45
CA ILE A 33 24.72 -22.54 2.91
C ILE A 33 25.90 -23.31 3.49
N GLN A 34 26.58 -22.68 4.44
CA GLN A 34 27.59 -23.31 5.25
C GLN A 34 27.08 -23.47 6.68
N VAL A 35 26.99 -24.73 7.15
CA VAL A 35 26.68 -25.02 8.54
C VAL A 35 27.90 -24.72 9.39
N LYS A 36 27.72 -23.93 10.42
CA LYS A 36 28.75 -23.51 11.39
C LYS A 36 28.43 -24.10 12.74
N GLU A 37 29.46 -24.49 13.46
CA GLU A 37 29.36 -24.97 14.83
C GLU A 37 29.70 -23.86 15.81
N LEU A 38 28.91 -23.75 16.86
CA LEU A 38 29.08 -22.81 17.96
C LEU A 38 29.24 -23.60 19.26
N ARG A 39 30.35 -23.40 19.97
CA ARG A 39 30.61 -24.12 21.21
C ARG A 39 29.84 -23.52 22.36
N ARG A 40 29.60 -24.34 23.40
CA ARG A 40 28.95 -23.85 24.62
C ARG A 40 29.68 -22.64 25.19
N GLY A 41 28.92 -21.57 25.40
CA GLY A 41 29.45 -20.31 25.99
C GLY A 41 29.92 -19.30 24.94
N GLU A 42 30.10 -19.66 23.67
CA GLU A 42 30.48 -18.73 22.62
C GLU A 42 29.31 -17.80 22.29
N VAL A 43 29.66 -16.54 21.96
CA VAL A 43 28.73 -15.50 21.54
C VAL A 43 28.57 -15.56 20.01
N LEU A 44 27.34 -15.59 19.53
CA LEU A 44 27.01 -15.64 18.12
C LEU A 44 26.89 -14.24 17.49
N PHE A 45 26.34 -13.31 18.25
CA PHE A 45 26.21 -11.88 17.93
C PHE A 45 25.96 -11.09 19.20
N GLU A 46 26.23 -9.79 19.17
CA GLU A 46 26.08 -8.89 20.32
C GLU A 46 24.90 -7.92 20.10
N CYS A 47 24.32 -7.43 21.19
CA CYS A 47 23.34 -6.37 21.17
C CYS A 47 23.96 -5.10 20.55
N GLY A 48 23.26 -4.48 19.60
CA GLY A 48 23.76 -3.32 18.86
C GLY A 48 24.41 -3.64 17.52
N ASP A 49 24.71 -4.92 17.22
CA ASP A 49 25.30 -5.32 15.94
C ASP A 49 24.39 -4.94 14.75
N ILE A 50 25.02 -4.41 13.69
CA ILE A 50 24.39 -4.06 12.43
C ILE A 50 25.03 -4.92 11.34
N ASP A 51 24.64 -6.19 11.27
CA ASP A 51 25.03 -7.12 10.21
C ASP A 51 23.84 -7.39 9.24
N SER A 52 24.14 -7.87 8.02
CA SER A 52 23.15 -8.25 7.01
C SER A 52 22.78 -9.74 7.06
N GLN A 53 23.09 -10.47 8.16
CA GLN A 53 22.94 -11.91 8.20
C GLN A 53 21.67 -12.36 8.91
N GLU A 54 20.77 -13.07 8.27
CA GLU A 54 19.73 -13.86 8.93
C GLU A 54 20.30 -15.19 9.43
N ILE A 55 20.09 -15.50 10.70
CA ILE A 55 20.67 -16.65 11.40
C ILE A 55 19.59 -17.66 11.75
N PHE A 56 19.82 -18.93 11.47
CA PHE A 56 18.91 -20.04 11.71
C PHE A 56 19.58 -21.14 12.54
N LEU A 57 18.88 -21.61 13.59
CA LEU A 57 19.39 -22.65 14.48
C LEU A 57 19.00 -24.03 13.95
N LEU A 58 19.97 -24.91 13.74
CA LEU A 58 19.77 -26.30 13.31
C LEU A 58 19.69 -27.26 14.49
N THR A 59 20.66 -27.16 15.40
CA THR A 59 20.75 -28.00 16.61
C THR A 59 21.19 -27.19 17.82
N GLY A 60 20.89 -27.68 19.02
CA GLY A 60 21.34 -27.07 20.27
C GLY A 60 20.37 -26.02 20.84
N LYS A 61 20.91 -25.20 21.77
CA LYS A 61 20.15 -24.18 22.50
C LYS A 61 20.92 -22.87 22.53
N LEU A 62 20.24 -21.77 22.25
CA LEU A 62 20.75 -20.40 22.34
C LEU A 62 20.01 -19.62 23.43
N GLN A 63 20.72 -18.86 24.20
CA GLN A 63 20.20 -17.85 25.13
C GLN A 63 20.30 -16.48 24.46
N LEU A 64 19.22 -15.75 24.43
CA LEU A 64 19.14 -14.37 23.99
C LEU A 64 18.99 -13.50 25.23
N VAL A 65 19.92 -12.57 25.44
CA VAL A 65 19.93 -11.63 26.57
C VAL A 65 19.74 -10.22 26.02
N ALA A 66 18.69 -9.53 26.43
CA ALA A 66 18.44 -8.14 26.06
C ALA A 66 19.28 -7.21 26.97
N GLU A 67 19.46 -5.95 26.55
CA GLU A 67 20.18 -4.92 27.30
C GLU A 67 19.57 -4.67 28.70
N ASP A 68 18.23 -4.82 28.82
CA ASP A 68 17.51 -4.69 30.10
C ASP A 68 17.54 -5.93 31.00
N GLY A 69 18.34 -6.94 30.64
CA GLY A 69 18.53 -8.17 31.38
C GLY A 69 17.43 -9.23 31.17
N ARG A 70 16.46 -9.01 30.31
CA ARG A 70 15.47 -10.05 29.93
C ARG A 70 16.17 -11.16 29.15
N GLU A 71 15.88 -12.40 29.51
CA GLU A 71 16.46 -13.59 28.90
C GLU A 71 15.37 -14.41 28.17
N ARG A 72 15.76 -14.98 27.03
CA ARG A 72 14.92 -15.92 26.28
C ARG A 72 15.78 -17.05 25.75
N THR A 73 15.34 -18.28 25.92
CA THR A 73 16.02 -19.47 25.35
C THR A 73 15.29 -19.92 24.10
N ILE A 74 16.07 -20.18 23.03
CA ILE A 74 15.58 -20.80 21.79
C ILE A 74 16.20 -22.19 21.72
N GLU A 75 15.35 -23.20 21.61
CA GLU A 75 15.77 -24.60 21.42
C GLU A 75 15.51 -25.03 19.98
N SER A 76 16.44 -25.81 19.39
CA SER A 76 16.18 -26.47 18.12
C SER A 76 14.91 -27.31 18.24
N HIS A 77 14.12 -27.40 17.18
CA HIS A 77 12.81 -28.03 17.13
C HIS A 77 11.65 -27.25 17.79
N SER A 78 11.91 -26.07 18.33
CA SER A 78 10.81 -25.16 18.73
C SER A 78 10.29 -24.38 17.52
N THR A 79 9.03 -23.92 17.59
CA THR A 79 8.47 -23.04 16.56
C THR A 79 9.28 -21.74 16.41
N ALA A 80 9.96 -21.30 17.48
CA ALA A 80 10.82 -20.12 17.46
C ALA A 80 12.15 -20.36 16.71
N ALA A 81 12.63 -21.62 16.63
CA ALA A 81 13.83 -21.95 15.88
C ALA A 81 13.60 -22.00 14.37
N ASN A 82 12.34 -22.16 13.92
CA ASN A 82 11.98 -22.12 12.49
C ASN A 82 11.91 -20.70 11.92
N LEU A 83 12.12 -19.69 12.75
CA LEU A 83 12.20 -18.28 12.38
C LEU A 83 13.64 -17.78 12.45
N PRO A 84 14.01 -16.73 11.70
CA PRO A 84 15.30 -16.06 11.86
C PRO A 84 15.49 -15.56 13.28
N ILE A 85 16.67 -15.84 13.87
CA ILE A 85 16.98 -15.46 15.24
C ILE A 85 17.39 -14.00 15.30
N ALA A 86 16.78 -13.21 16.20
CA ALA A 86 17.07 -11.80 16.43
C ALA A 86 17.12 -10.96 15.13
N LYS A 87 16.06 -11.04 14.31
CA LYS A 87 15.97 -10.42 12.98
C LYS A 87 16.10 -8.89 12.99
N LEU A 88 15.80 -8.20 14.10
CA LEU A 88 15.81 -6.74 14.16
C LEU A 88 17.25 -6.18 14.07
N ARG A 89 17.41 -5.04 13.41
CA ARG A 89 18.67 -4.30 13.26
C ARG A 89 18.49 -2.86 13.77
N PRO A 90 19.39 -2.36 14.63
CA PRO A 90 20.46 -3.08 15.35
C PRO A 90 19.92 -4.26 16.17
N ARG A 91 20.72 -5.31 16.37
CA ARG A 91 20.31 -6.49 17.16
C ARG A 91 19.93 -6.08 18.58
N GLN A 92 18.76 -6.51 19.04
CA GLN A 92 18.24 -6.15 20.37
C GLN A 92 18.66 -7.12 21.48
N TYR A 93 19.37 -8.19 21.11
CA TYR A 93 19.81 -9.23 22.03
C TYR A 93 21.26 -9.60 21.75
N THR A 94 21.95 -10.03 22.79
CA THR A 94 23.20 -10.81 22.68
C THR A 94 22.81 -12.28 22.63
N GLY A 95 23.26 -13.00 21.61
CA GLY A 95 23.01 -14.43 21.43
C GLY A 95 24.18 -15.28 21.89
N LYS A 96 24.00 -16.16 22.88
CA LYS A 96 25.03 -17.03 23.45
C LYS A 96 24.61 -18.49 23.44
N ALA A 97 25.52 -19.40 23.09
CA ALA A 97 25.24 -20.82 23.07
C ALA A 97 25.19 -21.40 24.50
N LEU A 98 24.07 -22.05 24.85
CA LEU A 98 23.94 -22.79 26.11
C LEU A 98 24.48 -24.23 26.02
N THR A 99 24.43 -24.80 24.82
CA THR A 99 25.00 -26.10 24.46
C THR A 99 25.84 -25.93 23.20
N THR A 100 26.59 -26.97 22.78
CA THR A 100 27.09 -26.98 21.41
C THR A 100 25.90 -26.88 20.47
N ALA A 101 25.95 -25.97 19.49
CA ALA A 101 24.88 -25.65 18.58
C ALA A 101 25.41 -25.60 17.15
N GLU A 102 24.58 -26.02 16.20
CA GLU A 102 24.82 -25.82 14.76
C GLU A 102 23.85 -24.79 14.24
N TYR A 103 24.34 -23.91 13.41
CA TYR A 103 23.56 -22.85 12.78
C TYR A 103 24.06 -22.57 11.36
N PHE A 104 23.24 -21.89 10.59
CA PHE A 104 23.68 -21.27 9.34
C PHE A 104 23.21 -19.84 9.28
N SER A 105 23.86 -19.07 8.42
CA SER A 105 23.49 -17.68 8.17
C SER A 105 23.36 -17.43 6.67
N ILE A 106 22.42 -16.57 6.29
CA ILE A 106 22.19 -16.14 4.92
C ILE A 106 22.15 -14.61 4.91
N ASP A 107 22.74 -14.02 3.90
CA ASP A 107 22.65 -12.59 3.69
C ASP A 107 21.21 -12.16 3.35
N CYS A 108 20.72 -11.10 3.99
CA CYS A 108 19.35 -10.59 3.80
C CYS A 108 19.08 -10.29 2.32
N ASP A 109 20.04 -9.68 1.61
CA ASP A 109 19.86 -9.30 0.20
C ASP A 109 19.69 -10.54 -0.70
N VAL A 110 20.41 -11.64 -0.38
CA VAL A 110 20.26 -12.90 -1.12
C VAL A 110 18.90 -13.52 -0.88
N LEU A 111 18.42 -13.49 0.37
CA LEU A 111 17.11 -14.03 0.71
C LEU A 111 15.98 -13.22 0.06
N GLU A 112 16.08 -11.89 0.12
CA GLU A 112 15.11 -10.99 -0.51
C GLU A 112 15.09 -11.15 -2.04
N SER A 113 16.25 -11.27 -2.70
CA SER A 113 16.31 -11.48 -4.14
C SER A 113 15.67 -12.80 -4.59
N LEU A 114 15.80 -13.86 -3.79
CA LEU A 114 15.17 -15.16 -4.08
C LEU A 114 13.66 -15.13 -3.83
N GLN A 115 13.21 -14.38 -2.83
CA GLN A 115 11.78 -14.18 -2.56
C GLN A 115 11.13 -13.29 -3.63
N GLN A 116 11.83 -12.29 -4.16
CA GLN A 116 11.37 -11.45 -5.28
C GLN A 116 11.28 -12.24 -6.59
N ASN A 117 12.29 -13.05 -6.92
CA ASN A 117 12.24 -13.95 -8.10
C ASN A 117 11.05 -14.92 -8.04
N PHE A 118 10.68 -15.37 -6.85
CA PHE A 118 9.51 -16.23 -6.66
C PHE A 118 8.19 -15.48 -6.92
N GLN A 119 8.11 -14.20 -6.54
CA GLN A 119 6.95 -13.34 -6.84
C GLN A 119 6.86 -13.04 -8.33
N GLU A 120 7.96 -12.71 -9.00
CA GLU A 120 8.00 -12.48 -10.45
C GLU A 120 7.68 -13.76 -11.27
N GLN A 121 8.08 -14.95 -10.82
CA GLN A 121 7.75 -16.22 -11.47
C GLN A 121 6.27 -16.62 -11.25
N GLN A 122 5.63 -16.17 -10.17
CA GLN A 122 4.19 -16.36 -9.99
C GLN A 122 3.35 -15.44 -10.89
N GLU A 123 3.88 -14.31 -11.34
CA GLU A 123 3.19 -13.44 -12.31
C GLU A 123 3.18 -14.03 -13.75
N ILE A 124 4.05 -14.97 -14.06
CA ILE A 124 4.16 -15.59 -15.41
C ILE A 124 3.54 -16.99 -15.49
N GLY A 125 3.28 -17.64 -14.37
CA GLY A 125 2.73 -18.99 -14.31
C GLY A 125 1.61 -19.09 -13.28
N VAL A 126 0.38 -19.04 -13.76
CA VAL A 126 -0.81 -19.30 -12.95
C VAL A 126 -0.84 -20.79 -12.57
N ASP A 127 -0.24 -21.12 -11.44
CA ASP A 127 -0.50 -22.39 -10.77
C ASP A 127 -0.92 -22.11 -9.31
N TYR A 128 -2.21 -22.36 -9.05
CA TYR A 128 -2.83 -22.07 -7.77
C TYR A 128 -2.46 -23.17 -6.76
N GLY A 129 -1.37 -22.96 -6.03
CA GLY A 129 -1.06 -23.76 -4.86
C GLY A 129 -2.11 -23.58 -3.77
N VAL A 130 -2.82 -24.68 -3.48
CA VAL A 130 -3.79 -24.78 -2.39
C VAL A 130 -3.09 -24.50 -1.05
N ILE A 131 -3.46 -23.41 -0.40
CA ILE A 131 -3.08 -23.16 1.00
C ILE A 131 -3.99 -24.04 1.85
N GLU A 132 -3.46 -25.13 2.40
CA GLU A 132 -4.13 -25.86 3.48
C GLU A 132 -4.17 -24.97 4.74
N VAL A 133 -5.28 -24.29 4.93
CA VAL A 133 -5.63 -23.63 6.20
C VAL A 133 -6.45 -24.61 7.01
N GLY A 134 -6.03 -24.84 8.24
CA GLY A 134 -6.73 -25.71 9.18
C GLY A 134 -8.22 -25.40 9.27
N SER A 135 -9.02 -26.45 9.15
CA SER A 135 -10.46 -26.48 8.97
C SER A 135 -11.28 -25.68 9.97
N SER A 136 -11.93 -24.62 9.50
CA SER A 136 -13.26 -24.25 9.96
C SER A 136 -14.13 -23.98 8.71
N ASN A 137 -15.40 -24.41 8.72
CA ASN A 137 -16.33 -24.28 7.58
C ASN A 137 -16.60 -22.81 7.13
N ALA A 138 -16.08 -21.83 7.83
CA ALA A 138 -16.16 -20.41 7.49
C ALA A 138 -15.00 -19.98 6.55
N ASP A 139 -13.84 -20.62 6.63
CA ASP A 139 -12.66 -20.29 5.83
C ASP A 139 -12.79 -20.79 4.40
N ASP A 140 -13.39 -21.98 4.18
CA ASP A 140 -13.63 -22.54 2.85
C ASP A 140 -14.60 -21.69 2.02
N ALA A 141 -15.70 -21.24 2.62
CA ALA A 141 -16.66 -20.35 1.95
C ALA A 141 -16.02 -18.99 1.58
N SER A 142 -15.09 -18.52 2.39
CA SER A 142 -14.36 -17.27 2.15
C SER A 142 -13.38 -17.41 0.98
N LEU A 143 -12.69 -18.53 0.87
CA LEU A 143 -11.78 -18.83 -0.23
C LEU A 143 -12.53 -19.01 -1.55
N GLU A 144 -13.64 -19.75 -1.55
CA GLU A 144 -14.49 -19.91 -2.75
C GLU A 144 -14.99 -18.57 -3.29
N MET A 145 -15.38 -17.64 -2.41
CA MET A 145 -15.86 -16.32 -2.80
C MET A 145 -14.72 -15.44 -3.31
N LEU A 146 -13.52 -15.54 -2.75
CA LEU A 146 -12.33 -14.85 -3.24
C LEU A 146 -11.94 -15.33 -4.65
N HIS A 147 -12.01 -16.63 -4.87
CA HIS A 147 -11.82 -17.22 -6.19
C HIS A 147 -12.91 -16.81 -7.19
N ALA A 148 -14.17 -16.76 -6.75
CA ALA A 148 -15.27 -16.28 -7.59
C ALA A 148 -15.08 -14.80 -7.97
N PHE A 149 -14.67 -13.96 -7.04
CA PHE A 149 -14.38 -12.56 -7.30
C PHE A 149 -13.28 -12.39 -8.35
N ARG A 150 -12.13 -13.09 -8.17
CA ARG A 150 -11.03 -13.06 -9.15
C ARG A 150 -11.46 -13.61 -10.50
N SER A 151 -12.14 -14.73 -10.53
CA SER A 151 -12.66 -15.33 -11.77
C SER A 151 -13.64 -14.40 -12.51
N ASP A 152 -14.49 -13.70 -11.79
CA ASP A 152 -15.42 -12.71 -12.38
C ASP A 152 -14.69 -11.46 -12.86
N MET A 153 -13.62 -11.05 -12.19
CA MET A 153 -12.71 -9.99 -12.65
C MET A 153 -12.04 -10.39 -13.97
N ASP A 154 -11.39 -11.55 -14.01
CA ASP A 154 -10.65 -12.06 -15.18
C ASP A 154 -11.58 -12.32 -16.37
N ALA A 155 -12.83 -12.75 -16.11
CA ALA A 155 -13.84 -12.98 -17.12
C ALA A 155 -14.54 -11.69 -17.62
N GLY A 156 -14.16 -10.52 -17.10
CA GLY A 156 -14.83 -9.25 -17.43
C GLY A 156 -16.31 -9.18 -16.99
N LYS A 157 -16.73 -10.09 -16.10
CA LYS A 157 -18.11 -10.14 -15.56
C LYS A 157 -18.28 -9.23 -14.35
N PHE A 158 -17.20 -8.68 -13.87
CA PHE A 158 -17.18 -7.77 -12.76
C PHE A 158 -17.88 -6.46 -13.13
N ARG A 159 -18.92 -6.08 -12.37
CA ARG A 159 -19.60 -4.80 -12.59
C ARG A 159 -18.70 -3.67 -12.09
N LEU A 160 -17.93 -3.10 -13.00
CA LEU A 160 -17.17 -1.89 -12.71
C LEU A 160 -18.15 -0.73 -12.45
N THR A 161 -17.87 0.03 -11.41
CA THR A 161 -18.62 1.26 -11.14
C THR A 161 -18.38 2.24 -12.29
N SER A 162 -19.45 2.79 -12.87
CA SER A 162 -19.33 3.76 -13.95
C SER A 162 -18.92 5.12 -13.41
N LEU A 163 -18.02 5.80 -14.12
CA LEU A 163 -17.72 7.20 -13.83
C LEU A 163 -18.98 8.05 -14.06
N PRO A 164 -19.34 8.99 -13.16
CA PRO A 164 -20.48 9.87 -13.34
C PRO A 164 -20.44 10.63 -14.68
N GLU A 165 -21.60 10.81 -15.30
CA GLU A 165 -21.71 11.34 -16.65
C GLU A 165 -21.05 12.71 -16.85
N VAL A 166 -21.17 13.60 -15.85
CA VAL A 166 -20.54 14.93 -15.88
C VAL A 166 -19.01 14.83 -15.93
N ALA A 167 -18.43 13.89 -15.19
CA ALA A 167 -16.98 13.64 -15.19
C ALA A 167 -16.52 13.10 -16.56
N MET A 168 -17.28 12.16 -17.15
CA MET A 168 -16.98 11.64 -18.49
C MET A 168 -17.05 12.74 -19.56
N GLN A 169 -18.09 13.59 -19.53
CA GLN A 169 -18.27 14.67 -20.49
C GLN A 169 -17.15 15.72 -20.40
N ILE A 170 -16.79 16.14 -19.19
CA ILE A 170 -15.68 17.10 -18.97
C ILE A 170 -14.37 16.52 -19.45
N ARG A 171 -14.12 15.25 -19.18
CA ARG A 171 -12.90 14.59 -19.62
C ARG A 171 -12.83 14.57 -21.14
N SER A 172 -13.88 14.10 -21.82
CA SER A 172 -13.95 14.05 -23.28
C SER A 172 -13.76 15.43 -23.93
N LEU A 173 -14.27 16.49 -23.30
CA LEU A 173 -14.07 17.84 -23.79
C LEU A 173 -12.60 18.30 -23.66
N LEU A 174 -11.92 17.92 -22.59
CA LEU A 174 -10.55 18.38 -22.35
C LEU A 174 -9.49 17.56 -23.09
N ASP A 175 -9.81 16.32 -23.44
CA ASP A 175 -8.97 15.51 -24.33
C ASP A 175 -9.02 16.02 -25.79
N ASN A 176 -10.03 16.84 -26.14
CA ASN A 176 -10.08 17.61 -27.38
C ASN A 176 -9.43 18.98 -27.16
N ASN A 177 -8.25 19.21 -27.76
CA ASN A 177 -7.46 20.44 -27.64
C ASN A 177 -8.20 21.75 -28.09
N ASP A 178 -9.37 21.63 -28.73
CA ASP A 178 -10.18 22.77 -29.24
C ASP A 178 -11.32 23.17 -28.28
N SER A 179 -11.42 22.59 -27.07
CA SER A 179 -12.53 22.88 -26.18
C SER A 179 -12.41 24.26 -25.54
N SER A 180 -13.45 25.06 -25.69
CA SER A 180 -13.52 26.40 -25.09
C SER A 180 -13.95 26.36 -23.63
N ILE A 181 -13.52 27.36 -22.85
CA ILE A 181 -13.95 27.58 -21.44
C ILE A 181 -15.47 27.57 -21.36
N ARG A 182 -16.15 28.10 -22.36
CA ARG A 182 -17.63 28.17 -22.42
C ARG A 182 -18.26 26.76 -22.47
N GLN A 183 -17.73 25.87 -23.32
CA GLN A 183 -18.26 24.51 -23.44
C GLN A 183 -18.11 23.74 -22.12
N ILE A 184 -16.99 23.90 -21.43
CA ILE A 184 -16.75 23.28 -20.14
C ILE A 184 -17.70 23.88 -19.08
N ALA A 185 -17.85 25.19 -19.06
CA ALA A 185 -18.80 25.85 -18.17
C ALA A 185 -20.25 25.40 -18.41
N ASP A 186 -20.65 25.18 -19.67
CA ASP A 186 -21.97 24.68 -20.01
C ASP A 186 -22.20 23.26 -19.49
N VAL A 187 -21.20 22.39 -19.52
CA VAL A 187 -21.31 21.03 -18.96
C VAL A 187 -21.37 21.10 -17.43
N VAL A 188 -20.48 21.85 -16.79
CA VAL A 188 -20.49 22.01 -15.32
C VAL A 188 -21.81 22.60 -14.83
N ASN A 189 -22.40 23.57 -15.54
CA ASN A 189 -23.65 24.20 -15.18
C ASN A 189 -24.89 23.28 -15.28
N ARG A 190 -24.78 22.12 -15.95
CA ARG A 190 -25.87 21.12 -15.97
C ARG A 190 -26.10 20.49 -14.59
N ASP A 191 -25.05 20.47 -13.75
CA ASP A 191 -25.13 20.01 -12.37
C ASP A 191 -24.94 21.21 -11.41
N PRO A 192 -26.02 21.72 -10.79
CA PRO A 192 -25.94 22.88 -9.88
C PRO A 192 -25.06 22.63 -8.65
N VAL A 193 -24.93 21.37 -8.18
CA VAL A 193 -24.11 21.01 -7.04
C VAL A 193 -22.63 21.14 -7.41
N ILE A 194 -22.25 20.56 -8.54
CA ILE A 194 -20.87 20.67 -9.04
C ILE A 194 -20.52 22.10 -9.39
N ALA A 195 -21.42 22.83 -10.05
CA ALA A 195 -21.25 24.24 -10.35
C ALA A 195 -20.97 25.07 -9.08
N GLY A 196 -21.76 24.85 -8.03
CA GLY A 196 -21.55 25.52 -6.74
C GLY A 196 -20.23 25.13 -6.09
N LYS A 197 -19.81 23.86 -6.18
CA LYS A 197 -18.52 23.39 -5.66
C LYS A 197 -17.32 24.01 -6.41
N ILE A 198 -17.37 24.12 -7.73
CA ILE A 198 -16.33 24.75 -8.56
C ILE A 198 -16.18 26.24 -8.22
N VAL A 199 -17.28 26.97 -8.10
CA VAL A 199 -17.24 28.39 -7.69
C VAL A 199 -16.69 28.55 -6.27
N ARG A 200 -17.08 27.66 -5.36
CA ARG A 200 -16.54 27.65 -3.97
C ARG A 200 -15.05 27.35 -3.97
N ALA A 201 -14.59 26.36 -4.75
CA ALA A 201 -13.18 26.02 -4.88
C ALA A 201 -12.36 27.22 -5.37
N ALA A 202 -12.80 27.89 -6.44
CA ALA A 202 -12.13 29.06 -6.98
C ALA A 202 -12.06 30.24 -5.99
N ASN A 203 -12.98 30.32 -5.03
CA ASN A 203 -12.98 31.33 -3.97
C ASN A 203 -12.34 30.87 -2.67
N SER A 204 -11.82 29.64 -2.61
CA SER A 204 -11.13 29.14 -1.42
C SER A 204 -9.74 29.76 -1.28
N PRO A 205 -9.17 29.78 -0.08
CA PRO A 205 -7.79 30.24 0.15
C PRO A 205 -6.74 29.45 -0.64
N VAL A 206 -7.05 28.20 -1.04
CA VAL A 206 -6.16 27.36 -1.84
C VAL A 206 -5.91 27.97 -3.23
N TYR A 207 -6.95 28.54 -3.85
CA TYR A 207 -6.94 29.12 -5.21
C TYR A 207 -7.18 30.63 -5.21
N PHE A 208 -6.91 31.29 -4.09
CA PHE A 208 -7.28 32.68 -3.84
C PHE A 208 -6.80 33.65 -4.94
N GLY A 209 -7.68 34.57 -5.31
CA GLY A 209 -7.44 35.68 -6.23
C GLY A 209 -8.01 36.99 -5.71
N THR A 210 -7.65 38.10 -6.35
CA THR A 210 -7.98 39.45 -5.90
C THR A 210 -9.47 39.82 -5.97
N ALA A 211 -10.26 39.10 -6.79
CA ALA A 211 -11.68 39.35 -6.96
C ALA A 211 -12.48 38.06 -6.71
N LYS A 212 -13.72 38.17 -6.22
CA LYS A 212 -14.62 37.03 -6.03
C LYS A 212 -15.12 36.50 -7.35
N CYS A 213 -15.08 35.17 -7.56
CA CYS A 213 -15.74 34.49 -8.68
C CYS A 213 -17.23 34.28 -8.35
N GLU A 214 -18.12 34.70 -9.22
CA GLU A 214 -19.57 34.54 -9.07
C GLU A 214 -20.18 33.56 -10.07
N THR A 215 -19.43 33.23 -11.13
CA THR A 215 -19.88 32.34 -12.19
C THR A 215 -18.91 31.16 -12.36
N VAL A 216 -19.42 30.05 -12.89
CA VAL A 216 -18.58 28.88 -13.25
C VAL A 216 -17.50 29.28 -14.27
N GLN A 217 -17.85 30.13 -15.24
CA GLN A 217 -16.90 30.59 -16.25
C GLN A 217 -15.73 31.37 -15.62
N SER A 218 -16.01 32.32 -14.71
CA SER A 218 -14.96 33.05 -13.98
C SER A 218 -14.14 32.16 -13.07
N ALA A 219 -14.78 31.15 -12.49
CA ALA A 219 -14.09 30.12 -11.70
C ALA A 219 -13.13 29.29 -12.54
N ILE A 220 -13.55 28.83 -13.73
CA ILE A 220 -12.70 28.08 -14.66
C ILE A 220 -11.53 28.92 -15.16
N VAL A 221 -11.72 30.20 -15.44
CA VAL A 221 -10.64 31.12 -15.81
C VAL A 221 -9.58 31.21 -14.71
N ARG A 222 -10.01 31.26 -13.45
CA ARG A 222 -9.09 31.31 -12.29
C ARG A 222 -8.37 29.99 -12.05
N LEU A 223 -9.09 28.89 -12.04
CA LEU A 223 -8.57 27.56 -11.75
C LEU A 223 -7.71 27.01 -12.92
N GLY A 224 -8.04 27.38 -14.14
CA GLY A 224 -7.55 26.74 -15.34
C GLY A 224 -8.34 25.47 -15.69
N LEU A 225 -8.14 25.00 -16.91
CA LEU A 225 -8.92 23.87 -17.46
C LEU A 225 -8.56 22.54 -16.77
N LEU A 226 -7.27 22.31 -16.55
CA LEU A 226 -6.77 21.07 -15.95
C LEU A 226 -7.25 20.90 -14.50
N THR A 227 -7.05 21.92 -13.68
CA THR A 227 -7.53 21.95 -12.28
C THR A 227 -9.04 21.77 -12.21
N THR A 228 -9.78 22.42 -13.12
CA THR A 228 -11.25 22.27 -13.17
C THR A 228 -11.65 20.82 -13.46
N LYS A 229 -10.97 20.15 -14.42
CA LYS A 229 -11.18 18.73 -14.74
C LYS A 229 -11.01 17.86 -13.49
N GLN A 230 -9.88 18.01 -12.82
CA GLN A 230 -9.50 17.20 -11.65
C GLN A 230 -10.48 17.40 -10.50
N LEU A 231 -10.87 18.66 -10.23
CA LEU A 231 -11.86 18.98 -9.19
C LEU A 231 -13.25 18.41 -9.52
N VAL A 232 -13.70 18.51 -10.77
CA VAL A 232 -15.02 17.94 -11.14
C VAL A 232 -15.01 16.42 -10.99
N ILE A 233 -13.98 15.75 -11.46
CA ILE A 233 -13.83 14.30 -11.25
C ILE A 233 -13.87 13.99 -9.75
N GLY A 234 -13.07 14.68 -8.94
CA GLY A 234 -13.03 14.48 -7.49
C GLY A 234 -14.40 14.69 -6.82
N PHE A 235 -15.14 15.73 -7.22
CA PHE A 235 -16.46 16.03 -6.64
C PHE A 235 -17.55 15.02 -7.02
N THR A 236 -17.45 14.40 -8.20
CA THR A 236 -18.41 13.40 -8.65
C THR A 236 -18.17 12.04 -8.04
N LEU A 237 -16.93 11.74 -7.63
CA LEU A 237 -16.60 10.44 -7.04
C LEU A 237 -17.31 10.19 -5.71
N ARG A 238 -17.62 11.23 -4.94
CA ARG A 238 -18.29 11.09 -3.64
C ARG A 238 -19.61 10.33 -3.73
N ASP A 239 -20.39 10.57 -4.77
CA ASP A 239 -21.72 9.98 -4.92
C ASP A 239 -21.66 8.46 -5.13
N LEU A 240 -20.50 7.93 -5.53
CA LEU A 240 -20.25 6.50 -5.68
C LEU A 240 -20.14 5.79 -4.31
N PHE A 241 -19.79 6.53 -3.24
CA PHE A 241 -19.58 5.99 -1.89
C PHE A 241 -20.87 5.99 -1.07
N SER A 242 -21.94 5.40 -1.62
CA SER A 242 -23.23 5.30 -0.96
C SER A 242 -23.77 3.88 -1.03
N SER A 243 -24.40 3.41 0.07
CA SER A 243 -25.07 2.11 0.14
C SER A 243 -26.24 2.17 1.11
N GLU A 244 -27.28 1.36 0.86
CA GLU A 244 -28.40 1.20 1.79
C GLU A 244 -28.03 0.30 2.98
N ALA A 245 -27.12 -0.67 2.78
CA ALA A 245 -26.66 -1.55 3.83
C ALA A 245 -25.82 -0.79 4.89
N PRO A 246 -26.19 -0.84 6.17
CA PRO A 246 -25.54 -0.02 7.22
C PRO A 246 -24.04 -0.24 7.34
N LEU A 247 -23.58 -1.51 7.26
CA LEU A 247 -22.15 -1.84 7.34
C LEU A 247 -21.39 -1.27 6.14
N LEU A 248 -21.90 -1.47 4.93
CA LEU A 248 -21.24 -0.96 3.73
C LEU A 248 -21.20 0.57 3.73
N ARG A 249 -22.29 1.23 4.14
CA ARG A 249 -22.32 2.69 4.28
C ARG A 249 -21.26 3.18 5.26
N LYS A 250 -21.09 2.49 6.40
CA LYS A 250 -20.04 2.80 7.39
C LYS A 250 -18.65 2.69 6.72
N LEU A 251 -18.36 1.54 6.09
CA LEU A 251 -17.05 1.29 5.46
C LEU A 251 -16.77 2.26 4.31
N MET A 252 -17.74 2.53 3.46
CA MET A 252 -17.63 3.51 2.38
C MET A 252 -17.38 4.92 2.91
N THR A 253 -18.03 5.30 4.02
CA THR A 253 -17.81 6.62 4.65
C THR A 253 -16.40 6.73 5.23
N GLU A 254 -15.93 5.70 5.94
CA GLU A 254 -14.57 5.66 6.49
C GLU A 254 -13.52 5.74 5.38
N MET A 255 -13.73 4.98 4.31
CA MET A 255 -12.86 4.98 3.15
C MET A 255 -12.83 6.33 2.44
N TRP A 256 -14.00 6.95 2.18
CA TRP A 256 -14.05 8.29 1.61
C TRP A 256 -13.28 9.30 2.43
N GLN A 257 -13.42 9.26 3.76
CA GLN A 257 -12.67 10.14 4.66
C GLN A 257 -11.15 9.90 4.55
N GLN A 258 -10.74 8.64 4.47
CA GLN A 258 -9.33 8.27 4.29
C GLN A 258 -8.80 8.77 2.95
N SER A 259 -9.53 8.57 1.85
CA SER A 259 -9.17 9.08 0.53
C SER A 259 -9.04 10.60 0.51
N CYS A 260 -9.95 11.32 1.18
CA CYS A 260 -9.84 12.77 1.33
C CYS A 260 -8.60 13.21 2.11
N ASP A 261 -8.21 12.47 3.16
CA ASP A 261 -6.99 12.74 3.92
C ASP A 261 -5.75 12.54 3.04
N VAL A 262 -5.67 11.40 2.33
CA VAL A 262 -4.55 11.10 1.42
C VAL A 262 -4.47 12.14 0.30
N ALA A 263 -5.58 12.50 -0.32
CA ALA A 263 -5.63 13.51 -1.37
C ALA A 263 -5.10 14.87 -0.88
N ALA A 264 -5.56 15.33 0.28
CA ALA A 264 -5.13 16.62 0.85
C ALA A 264 -3.63 16.63 1.19
N ILE A 265 -3.12 15.52 1.74
CA ILE A 265 -1.68 15.39 2.06
C ILE A 265 -0.87 15.32 0.77
N SER A 266 -1.30 14.55 -0.23
CA SER A 266 -0.64 14.46 -1.55
C SER A 266 -0.53 15.84 -2.22
N PHE A 267 -1.61 16.62 -2.19
CA PHE A 267 -1.61 17.99 -2.69
C PHE A 267 -0.53 18.87 -2.02
N VAL A 268 -0.46 18.84 -0.69
CA VAL A 268 0.50 19.65 0.06
C VAL A 268 1.93 19.17 -0.20
N LEU A 269 2.18 17.86 -0.20
CA LEU A 269 3.51 17.31 -0.50
C LEU A 269 3.96 17.66 -1.92
N ALA A 270 3.08 17.58 -2.91
CA ALA A 270 3.40 17.97 -4.29
C ALA A 270 3.76 19.45 -4.39
N ARG A 271 3.02 20.35 -3.73
CA ARG A 271 3.33 21.79 -3.67
C ARG A 271 4.70 22.08 -3.06
N HIS A 272 5.08 21.35 -2.02
CA HIS A 272 6.37 21.53 -1.36
C HIS A 272 7.52 20.94 -2.15
N THR A 273 7.37 19.74 -2.69
CA THR A 273 8.42 19.07 -3.47
C THR A 273 8.62 19.71 -4.83
N LYS A 274 7.57 20.26 -5.44
CA LYS A 274 7.54 20.79 -6.82
C LYS A 274 7.97 19.75 -7.88
N LEU A 275 7.81 18.48 -7.57
CA LEU A 275 8.13 17.38 -8.47
C LEU A 275 6.93 16.96 -9.33
N PHE A 276 5.72 17.20 -8.82
CA PHE A 276 4.45 16.78 -9.41
C PHE A 276 3.47 17.93 -9.41
N ASP A 277 2.48 17.86 -10.30
CA ASP A 277 1.34 18.78 -10.28
C ASP A 277 0.49 18.52 -9.01
N PRO A 278 0.21 19.55 -8.20
CA PRO A 278 -0.49 19.35 -6.93
C PRO A 278 -1.92 18.82 -7.07
N GLU A 279 -2.63 19.26 -8.11
CA GLU A 279 -4.00 18.84 -8.37
C GLU A 279 -4.03 17.39 -8.88
N GLU A 280 -3.08 16.99 -9.71
CA GLU A 280 -2.92 15.61 -10.14
C GLU A 280 -2.59 14.68 -8.96
N ALA A 281 -1.67 15.11 -8.10
CA ALA A 281 -1.34 14.39 -6.87
C ALA A 281 -2.56 14.26 -5.93
N MET A 282 -3.38 15.30 -5.84
CA MET A 282 -4.63 15.28 -5.08
C MET A 282 -5.61 14.27 -5.65
N LEU A 283 -5.81 14.27 -6.97
CA LEU A 283 -6.70 13.30 -7.63
C LEU A 283 -6.19 11.88 -7.48
N ALA A 284 -4.89 11.66 -7.69
CA ALA A 284 -4.26 10.35 -7.51
C ALA A 284 -4.43 9.82 -6.08
N GLY A 285 -4.23 10.67 -5.07
CA GLY A 285 -4.49 10.33 -3.67
C GLY A 285 -5.95 10.02 -3.37
N LEU A 286 -6.88 10.71 -4.03
CA LEU A 286 -8.33 10.49 -3.86
C LEU A 286 -8.78 9.14 -4.41
N VAL A 287 -8.18 8.70 -5.51
CA VAL A 287 -8.54 7.43 -6.18
C VAL A 287 -7.67 6.25 -5.80
N SER A 288 -6.65 6.43 -4.96
CA SER A 288 -5.68 5.40 -4.59
C SER A 288 -6.33 4.12 -4.05
N ASP A 289 -7.42 4.25 -3.29
CA ASP A 289 -8.17 3.13 -2.69
C ASP A 289 -9.53 2.88 -3.37
N ILE A 290 -9.74 3.37 -4.61
CA ILE A 290 -11.04 3.26 -5.30
C ILE A 290 -11.50 1.81 -5.49
N GLY A 291 -10.58 0.87 -5.52
CA GLY A 291 -10.87 -0.55 -5.64
C GLY A 291 -11.67 -1.12 -4.47
N VAL A 292 -11.54 -0.54 -3.27
CA VAL A 292 -12.37 -0.94 -2.11
C VAL A 292 -13.86 -0.77 -2.43
N LEU A 293 -14.24 0.30 -3.15
CA LEU A 293 -15.64 0.52 -3.57
C LEU A 293 -16.16 -0.66 -4.39
N SER A 294 -15.34 -1.18 -5.30
CA SER A 294 -15.70 -2.30 -6.15
C SER A 294 -15.82 -3.61 -5.36
N VAL A 295 -14.91 -3.84 -4.41
CA VAL A 295 -14.98 -5.00 -3.51
C VAL A 295 -16.25 -4.94 -2.63
N LEU A 296 -16.55 -3.78 -2.05
CA LEU A 296 -17.74 -3.58 -1.22
C LEU A 296 -19.04 -3.75 -2.02
N ASN A 297 -19.08 -3.25 -3.27
CA ASN A 297 -20.23 -3.44 -4.15
C ASN A 297 -20.43 -4.92 -4.52
N TYR A 298 -19.36 -5.65 -4.77
CA TYR A 298 -19.41 -7.09 -5.02
C TYR A 298 -19.92 -7.87 -3.80
N ALA A 299 -19.47 -7.46 -2.60
CA ALA A 299 -19.88 -8.08 -1.35
C ALA A 299 -21.39 -7.99 -1.08
N GLN A 300 -22.12 -7.05 -1.71
CA GLN A 300 -23.60 -6.98 -1.61
C GLN A 300 -24.29 -8.25 -2.11
N SER A 301 -23.67 -9.00 -3.02
CA SER A 301 -24.20 -10.26 -3.54
C SER A 301 -23.99 -11.43 -2.55
N TYR A 302 -23.29 -11.19 -1.45
CA TYR A 302 -22.92 -12.22 -0.46
C TYR A 302 -23.33 -11.82 0.96
N PRO A 303 -24.58 -12.09 1.39
CA PRO A 303 -25.07 -11.67 2.71
C PRO A 303 -24.20 -12.12 3.88
N LYS A 304 -23.60 -13.31 3.80
CA LYS A 304 -22.69 -13.83 4.84
C LYS A 304 -21.43 -12.98 5.07
N LEU A 305 -20.96 -12.26 4.05
CA LEU A 305 -19.86 -11.31 4.20
C LEU A 305 -20.29 -10.06 4.95
N LEU A 306 -21.53 -9.64 4.77
CA LEU A 306 -22.05 -8.44 5.43
C LEU A 306 -22.20 -8.63 6.94
N ASP A 307 -22.22 -9.87 7.41
CA ASP A 307 -22.28 -10.21 8.85
C ASP A 307 -20.89 -10.30 9.49
N ASN A 308 -19.80 -10.21 8.69
CA ASN A 308 -18.42 -10.36 9.17
C ASN A 308 -17.53 -9.18 8.72
N GLU A 309 -17.60 -8.06 9.47
CA GLU A 309 -16.81 -6.86 9.19
C GLU A 309 -15.30 -7.12 9.12
N PRO A 310 -14.66 -7.89 10.05
CA PRO A 310 -13.22 -8.18 9.95
C PRO A 310 -12.82 -8.87 8.65
N LEU A 311 -13.59 -9.87 8.22
CA LEU A 311 -13.34 -10.60 6.97
C LEU A 311 -13.49 -9.68 5.76
N LEU A 312 -14.53 -8.85 5.74
CA LEU A 312 -14.76 -7.90 4.65
C LEU A 312 -13.63 -6.87 4.53
N ARG A 313 -13.11 -6.38 5.66
CA ARG A 313 -11.93 -5.48 5.67
C ARG A 313 -10.69 -6.18 5.12
N GLN A 314 -10.44 -7.43 5.51
CA GLN A 314 -9.32 -8.22 5.00
C GLN A 314 -9.42 -8.42 3.47
N TRP A 315 -10.64 -8.59 2.95
CA TRP A 315 -10.86 -8.68 1.51
C TRP A 315 -10.57 -7.37 0.80
N CYS A 316 -11.06 -6.26 1.36
CA CYS A 316 -10.76 -4.94 0.84
C CYS A 316 -9.25 -4.72 0.76
N ASP A 317 -8.51 -5.02 1.83
CA ASP A 317 -7.05 -4.84 1.87
C ASP A 317 -6.31 -5.71 0.82
N LYS A 318 -6.80 -6.94 0.57
CA LYS A 318 -6.16 -7.86 -0.40
C LYS A 318 -6.47 -7.55 -1.86
N LEU A 319 -7.65 -7.00 -2.15
CA LEU A 319 -8.16 -6.90 -3.53
C LEU A 319 -8.20 -5.47 -4.06
N LYS A 320 -8.05 -4.46 -3.19
CA LYS A 320 -8.22 -3.05 -3.57
C LYS A 320 -7.28 -2.60 -4.68
N GLY A 321 -6.04 -3.08 -4.71
CA GLY A 321 -5.04 -2.68 -5.70
C GLY A 321 -5.45 -3.10 -7.11
N GLU A 322 -5.69 -4.39 -7.31
CA GLU A 322 -6.12 -4.95 -8.61
C GLU A 322 -7.47 -4.38 -9.05
N ALA A 323 -8.47 -4.40 -8.15
CA ALA A 323 -9.79 -3.86 -8.45
C ALA A 323 -9.74 -2.36 -8.79
N GLY A 324 -8.89 -1.59 -8.08
CA GLY A 324 -8.70 -0.17 -8.33
C GLY A 324 -8.05 0.11 -9.68
N ALA A 325 -7.01 -0.63 -10.03
CA ALA A 325 -6.36 -0.51 -11.32
C ALA A 325 -7.33 -0.80 -12.47
N MET A 326 -8.16 -1.86 -12.36
CA MET A 326 -9.18 -2.17 -13.37
C MET A 326 -10.24 -1.08 -13.51
N VAL A 327 -10.69 -0.50 -12.39
CA VAL A 327 -11.67 0.62 -12.43
C VAL A 327 -11.08 1.83 -13.11
N LEU A 328 -9.86 2.22 -12.77
CA LEU A 328 -9.22 3.40 -13.32
C LEU A 328 -8.83 3.21 -14.79
N ASP A 329 -8.39 2.02 -15.19
CA ASP A 329 -8.17 1.68 -16.58
C ASP A 329 -9.48 1.73 -17.40
N HIS A 330 -10.55 1.12 -16.89
CA HIS A 330 -11.89 1.22 -17.50
C HIS A 330 -12.36 2.67 -17.62
N TRP A 331 -12.06 3.49 -16.62
CA TRP A 331 -12.31 4.93 -16.69
C TRP A 331 -11.28 5.65 -17.55
N GLN A 332 -10.31 4.93 -18.16
CA GLN A 332 -9.25 5.46 -19.03
C GLN A 332 -8.39 6.53 -18.35
N PHE A 333 -8.06 6.42 -17.10
CA PHE A 333 -7.05 7.25 -16.44
C PHE A 333 -5.66 6.97 -17.00
N SER A 334 -4.70 7.87 -16.75
CA SER A 334 -3.31 7.65 -17.16
C SER A 334 -2.73 6.44 -16.43
N ASP A 335 -1.76 5.76 -17.08
CA ASP A 335 -1.06 4.61 -16.50
C ASP A 335 -0.43 4.96 -15.14
N GLU A 336 0.02 6.20 -14.95
CA GLU A 336 0.56 6.67 -13.69
C GLU A 336 -0.48 6.65 -12.55
N ILE A 337 -1.72 7.06 -12.82
CA ILE A 337 -2.80 7.03 -11.83
C ILE A 337 -3.32 5.61 -11.62
N VAL A 338 -3.36 4.79 -12.67
CA VAL A 338 -3.70 3.35 -12.56
C VAL A 338 -2.70 2.64 -11.66
N GLU A 339 -1.40 2.94 -11.82
CA GLU A 339 -0.35 2.36 -11.00
C GLU A 339 -0.45 2.79 -9.52
N VAL A 340 -0.87 4.02 -9.23
CA VAL A 340 -1.13 4.49 -7.85
C VAL A 340 -2.15 3.60 -7.15
N ALA A 341 -3.23 3.21 -7.82
CA ALA A 341 -4.22 2.30 -7.23
C ALA A 341 -3.69 0.87 -7.12
N ARG A 342 -2.99 0.38 -8.16
CA ARG A 342 -2.40 -0.98 -8.18
C ARG A 342 -1.44 -1.19 -7.03
N ALA A 343 -0.54 -0.25 -6.81
CA ALA A 343 0.48 -0.30 -5.77
C ALA A 343 0.03 0.32 -4.44
N SER A 344 -1.30 0.48 -4.22
CA SER A 344 -1.83 1.01 -2.96
C SER A 344 -1.36 0.16 -1.77
N GLU A 345 -0.60 0.80 -0.87
CA GLU A 345 0.04 0.17 0.30
C GLU A 345 1.13 -0.88 -0.01
N ASP A 346 1.64 -0.95 -1.23
CA ASP A 346 2.90 -1.66 -1.48
C ASP A 346 4.09 -0.84 -0.98
N TRP A 347 4.38 -1.02 0.31
CA TRP A 347 5.43 -0.27 1.00
C TRP A 347 6.85 -0.62 0.53
N SER A 348 7.02 -1.74 -0.15
CA SER A 348 8.31 -2.23 -0.68
C SER A 348 8.59 -1.79 -2.11
N ARG A 349 7.62 -1.16 -2.76
CA ARG A 349 7.71 -0.73 -4.16
C ARG A 349 8.96 0.09 -4.46
N CYS A 350 9.76 -0.35 -5.44
CA CYS A 350 10.96 0.35 -5.88
C CYS A 350 11.26 0.11 -7.37
N PRO A 351 10.36 0.47 -8.31
CA PRO A 351 10.55 0.20 -9.75
C PRO A 351 11.66 1.07 -10.38
N SER A 352 12.01 2.18 -9.76
CA SER A 352 12.96 3.17 -10.26
C SER A 352 13.65 3.89 -9.11
N THR A 353 14.85 4.44 -9.38
CA THR A 353 15.58 5.29 -8.44
C THR A 353 15.02 6.72 -8.37
N ARG A 354 14.21 7.13 -9.34
CA ARG A 354 13.53 8.43 -9.32
C ARG A 354 12.15 8.27 -8.69
N ALA A 355 11.76 9.29 -7.91
CA ALA A 355 10.43 9.35 -7.37
C ALA A 355 9.39 9.53 -8.48
N ASP A 356 8.29 8.79 -8.40
CA ASP A 356 7.11 8.92 -9.25
C ASP A 356 5.88 9.35 -8.44
N LEU A 357 4.75 9.53 -9.12
CA LEU A 357 3.49 9.96 -8.48
C LEU A 357 3.01 8.96 -7.44
N CYS A 358 3.20 7.66 -7.68
CA CYS A 358 2.85 6.61 -6.75
C CYS A 358 3.66 6.71 -5.44
N ASP A 359 4.97 6.98 -5.54
CA ASP A 359 5.82 7.19 -4.37
C ASP A 359 5.31 8.34 -3.49
N LEU A 360 4.87 9.44 -4.11
CA LEU A 360 4.30 10.57 -3.38
C LEU A 360 3.01 10.19 -2.65
N VAL A 361 2.10 9.46 -3.31
CA VAL A 361 0.83 9.02 -2.72
C VAL A 361 1.06 7.99 -1.62
N LEU A 362 2.02 7.06 -1.76
CA LEU A 362 2.40 6.12 -0.71
C LEU A 362 2.88 6.85 0.56
N VAL A 363 3.72 7.86 0.40
CA VAL A 363 4.17 8.69 1.54
C VAL A 363 3.01 9.46 2.15
N ALA A 364 2.10 10.02 1.35
CA ALA A 364 0.89 10.67 1.84
C ALA A 364 0.00 9.71 2.63
N THR A 365 -0.14 8.46 2.15
CA THR A 365 -0.91 7.40 2.83
C THR A 365 -0.31 7.06 4.18
N LEU A 366 1.02 6.90 4.28
CA LEU A 366 1.71 6.69 5.56
C LEU A 366 1.42 7.82 6.55
N HIS A 367 1.49 9.07 6.10
CA HIS A 367 1.19 10.23 6.95
C HIS A 367 -0.26 10.25 7.41
N SER A 368 -1.20 9.83 6.55
CA SER A 368 -2.62 9.77 6.91
C SER A 368 -2.94 8.78 8.02
N TYR A 369 -2.05 7.81 8.27
CA TYR A 369 -2.19 6.83 9.35
C TYR A 369 -1.59 7.28 10.69
N ILE A 370 -0.86 8.39 10.73
CA ILE A 370 -0.29 8.92 11.99
C ILE A 370 -1.43 9.20 12.98
N GLY A 371 -1.34 8.59 14.16
CA GLY A 371 -2.36 8.68 15.20
C GLY A 371 -3.60 7.80 15.01
N LYS A 372 -3.69 7.03 13.92
CA LYS A 372 -4.74 6.04 13.69
C LYS A 372 -4.24 4.62 14.00
N ARG A 373 -5.13 3.78 14.54
CA ARG A 373 -4.83 2.34 14.69
C ARG A 373 -5.17 1.65 13.38
N LYS A 374 -4.16 1.20 12.64
CA LYS A 374 -4.33 0.34 11.45
C LYS A 374 -3.66 -1.01 11.70
N GLN A 375 -4.27 -2.07 11.17
CA GLN A 375 -3.68 -3.41 11.15
C GLN A 375 -3.77 -3.95 9.71
N PRO A 376 -2.64 -4.51 9.19
CA PRO A 376 -1.32 -4.56 9.84
C PRO A 376 -0.74 -3.15 10.09
N THR A 377 0.15 -3.05 11.08
CA THR A 377 0.81 -1.76 11.39
C THR A 377 1.67 -1.35 10.19
N PRO A 378 1.50 -0.14 9.65
CA PRO A 378 2.33 0.36 8.54
C PRO A 378 3.82 0.37 8.94
N PRO A 379 4.73 0.22 7.97
CA PRO A 379 6.16 0.30 8.22
C PRO A 379 6.56 1.69 8.70
N ARG A 380 7.76 1.78 9.27
CA ARG A 380 8.33 3.08 9.59
C ARG A 380 8.65 3.83 8.30
N MET A 381 8.44 5.13 8.30
CA MET A 381 8.61 5.99 7.12
C MET A 381 10.04 5.93 6.54
N ASP A 382 11.05 5.88 7.41
CA ASP A 382 12.46 5.77 7.04
C ASP A 382 12.83 4.43 6.36
N GLN A 383 11.98 3.41 6.46
CA GLN A 383 12.17 2.09 5.86
C GLN A 383 11.49 1.96 4.48
N VAL A 384 10.72 2.96 4.06
CA VAL A 384 9.96 2.91 2.80
C VAL A 384 10.76 3.52 1.66
N PRO A 385 11.05 2.78 0.57
CA PRO A 385 11.80 3.28 -0.57
C PRO A 385 11.21 4.56 -1.18
N ALA A 386 9.89 4.63 -1.29
CA ALA A 386 9.18 5.82 -1.77
C ALA A 386 9.58 7.08 -0.99
N TYR A 387 9.64 6.98 0.34
CA TYR A 387 10.08 8.09 1.19
C TYR A 387 11.55 8.47 0.93
N GLN A 388 12.44 7.48 0.82
CA GLN A 388 13.85 7.72 0.56
C GLN A 388 14.08 8.43 -0.78
N LYS A 389 13.34 8.08 -1.82
CA LYS A 389 13.40 8.75 -3.14
C LYS A 389 12.95 10.20 -3.06
N LEU A 390 11.87 10.49 -2.35
CA LEU A 390 11.39 11.85 -2.13
C LEU A 390 12.34 12.66 -1.23
N ALA A 391 13.00 12.00 -0.25
CA ALA A 391 13.97 12.63 0.65
C ALA A 391 15.28 13.04 -0.06
N LEU A 392 15.68 12.36 -1.12
CA LEU A 392 16.79 12.80 -2.00
C LEU A 392 16.55 14.22 -2.54
N GLY A 393 15.29 14.67 -2.58
CA GLY A 393 14.87 16.04 -2.87
C GLY A 393 14.83 17.01 -1.69
N LYS A 394 15.39 16.67 -0.49
CA LYS A 394 15.46 17.50 0.76
C LYS A 394 14.35 17.32 1.80
N LEU A 395 13.62 16.21 1.80
CA LEU A 395 12.63 15.95 2.85
C LEU A 395 13.19 14.97 3.90
N THR A 396 13.52 15.44 5.11
CA THR A 396 13.75 14.54 6.24
C THR A 396 12.42 14.14 6.89
N PRO A 397 12.34 13.03 7.68
CA PRO A 397 11.12 12.65 8.41
C PRO A 397 10.57 13.79 9.29
N GLU A 398 11.46 14.51 9.97
CA GLU A 398 11.12 15.64 10.81
C GLU A 398 10.59 16.81 9.96
N MET A 399 11.22 17.10 8.82
CA MET A 399 10.74 18.14 7.89
C MET A 399 9.39 17.80 7.29
N THR A 400 9.13 16.53 6.94
CA THR A 400 7.82 16.14 6.42
C THR A 400 6.73 16.30 7.46
N LEU A 401 6.98 15.92 8.72
CA LEU A 401 6.07 16.17 9.82
C LEU A 401 5.88 17.67 10.06
N GLN A 402 6.96 18.45 10.03
CA GLN A 402 6.90 19.91 10.20
C GLN A 402 6.11 20.58 9.07
N ILE A 403 6.34 20.17 7.80
CA ILE A 403 5.57 20.64 6.64
C ILE A 403 4.07 20.33 6.84
N LEU A 404 3.72 19.12 7.30
CA LEU A 404 2.33 18.76 7.54
C LEU A 404 1.72 19.55 8.72
N VAL A 405 2.49 19.85 9.76
CA VAL A 405 2.04 20.69 10.87
C VAL A 405 1.83 22.13 10.42
N GLU A 406 2.79 22.69 9.69
CA GLU A 406 2.70 24.05 9.13
C GLU A 406 1.61 24.17 8.07
N ALA A 407 1.41 23.10 7.26
CA ALA A 407 0.37 23.02 6.25
C ALA A 407 -0.99 22.53 6.78
N ARG A 408 -1.14 22.32 8.10
CA ARG A 408 -2.36 21.79 8.71
C ARG A 408 -3.63 22.51 8.26
N GLU A 409 -3.56 23.81 8.13
CA GLU A 409 -4.68 24.62 7.66
C GLU A 409 -4.97 24.38 6.17
N GLN A 410 -3.93 24.26 5.34
CA GLN A 410 -4.06 23.96 3.91
C GLN A 410 -4.63 22.54 3.69
N ILE A 411 -4.19 21.57 4.47
CA ILE A 411 -4.73 20.19 4.44
C ILE A 411 -6.22 20.22 4.84
N ALA A 412 -6.58 20.96 5.90
CA ALA A 412 -7.97 21.08 6.31
C ALA A 412 -8.84 21.75 5.24
N GLN A 413 -8.33 22.76 4.55
CA GLN A 413 -9.02 23.46 3.47
C GLN A 413 -9.17 22.57 2.24
N ALA A 414 -8.11 21.87 1.80
CA ALA A 414 -8.15 20.92 0.68
C ALA A 414 -9.13 19.78 0.99
N ARG A 415 -9.08 19.21 2.18
CA ARG A 415 -10.03 18.18 2.63
C ARG A 415 -11.47 18.70 2.64
N ALA A 416 -11.72 19.93 3.13
CA ALA A 416 -13.07 20.51 3.13
C ALA A 416 -13.62 20.73 1.73
N LEU A 417 -12.76 21.03 0.73
CA LEU A 417 -13.15 21.13 -0.67
C LEU A 417 -13.63 19.82 -1.24
N ILE A 418 -12.89 18.73 -0.98
CA ILE A 418 -13.15 17.40 -1.56
C ILE A 418 -14.32 16.72 -0.83
N ALA A 419 -14.39 16.84 0.50
CA ALA A 419 -15.41 16.19 1.32
C ALA A 419 -16.80 16.84 1.25
N ALA A 420 -16.88 18.10 0.79
CA ALA A 420 -18.13 18.84 0.64
C ALA A 420 -18.91 18.41 -0.60
#